data_520296e709efda6ea780b6549db4f70f
#
_entry.id   520296e709efda6ea780b6549db4f70f
#
_cell.length_a   1.000
_cell.length_b   1.000
_cell.length_c   1.000
_cell.angle_alpha   90.00
_cell.angle_beta   90.00
_cell.angle_gamma   90.00
#
_symmetry.space_group_name_H-M   'P 1'
#
loop_
_entity.id
_entity.type
_entity.pdbx_description
1 polymer ?
#
loop_
_entity_poly.entity_id
_entity_poly.type
_entity_poly.pdbx_seq_one_letter_code
_entity_poly.pdbx_strand_id
1 'polypeptide(L)'
;MCVASSSGSIDVAPEPKERVDPILENYLLALAGLDQCSQSAPETVRSRLSVNLERAERAYADAAADGLVDVSVDMEAELGTLVRVNAQSRRRLHRGASITDLLVDLEQGTEQANRIVRAAVLRQERR
;
A
#
# COMPACT_ATOMS: atom_id res chain seq x y z
N MET A 1 0.46 31.75 4.45
CA MET A 1 0.70 31.58 3.37
C MET A 1 0.50 30.36 2.69
N CYS A 2 1.10 29.36 2.98
CA CYS A 2 0.96 28.10 2.31
C CYS A 2 -0.41 27.53 2.32
N VAL A 3 -1.23 28.02 3.16
CA VAL A 3 -2.58 27.53 3.25
C VAL A 3 -3.33 27.64 1.95
N ALA A 4 -3.14 28.72 1.27
CA ALA A 4 -3.86 28.94 0.05
C ALA A 4 -3.52 27.92 -1.01
N SER A 5 -2.30 27.48 -1.04
CA SER A 5 -1.90 26.55 -2.07
C SER A 5 -2.50 25.18 -1.87
N SER A 6 -2.65 24.77 -0.63
CA SER A 6 -3.17 23.44 -0.40
C SER A 6 -4.65 23.35 -0.68
N SER A 7 -5.37 24.43 -0.48
CA SER A 7 -6.80 24.37 -0.69
C SER A 7 -7.16 24.18 -2.16
N GLY A 8 -6.33 24.67 -3.05
CA GLY A 8 -6.63 24.56 -4.48
C GLY A 8 -6.63 23.13 -4.98
N SER A 9 -5.83 22.28 -4.37
CA SER A 9 -5.71 20.91 -4.86
C SER A 9 -6.87 20.03 -4.46
N ILE A 10 -7.64 20.45 -3.48
CA ILE A 10 -8.70 19.62 -2.95
C ILE A 10 -9.85 19.44 -3.93
N ASP A 11 -10.09 20.43 -4.76
CA ASP A 11 -11.22 20.41 -5.67
C ASP A 11 -10.96 19.63 -6.95
N VAL A 12 -9.77 19.14 -7.12
CA VAL A 12 -9.41 18.43 -8.36
C VAL A 12 -9.68 16.95 -8.20
N ALA A 13 -10.32 16.36 -9.19
CA ALA A 13 -10.55 14.92 -9.18
C ALA A 13 -9.21 14.18 -9.16
N PRO A 14 -9.12 13.05 -8.44
CA PRO A 14 -7.87 12.29 -8.39
C PRO A 14 -7.41 11.88 -9.78
N GLU A 15 -6.15 12.04 -10.05
CA GLU A 15 -5.57 11.58 -11.30
C GLU A 15 -5.43 10.07 -11.26
N PRO A 16 -5.39 9.40 -12.43
CA PRO A 16 -5.25 7.94 -12.47
C PRO A 16 -4.08 7.42 -11.66
N LYS A 17 -2.95 8.11 -11.68
CA LYS A 17 -1.78 7.69 -10.91
C LYS A 17 -2.06 7.65 -9.40
N GLU A 18 -2.96 8.48 -8.92
CA GLU A 18 -3.30 8.52 -7.50
C GLU A 18 -4.07 7.30 -7.06
N ARG A 19 -4.68 6.59 -7.99
CA ARG A 19 -5.37 5.35 -7.67
C ARG A 19 -4.40 4.20 -7.43
N VAL A 20 -3.20 4.32 -7.97
CA VAL A 20 -2.14 3.35 -7.73
C VAL A 20 -1.38 3.71 -6.45
N ASP A 21 -1.47 4.96 -6.01
CA ASP A 21 -0.73 5.45 -4.85
C ASP A 21 -0.93 4.63 -3.59
N PRO A 22 -2.13 4.13 -3.26
CA PRO A 22 -2.26 3.29 -2.08
C PRO A 22 -1.43 2.01 -2.16
N ILE A 23 -1.28 1.45 -3.35
CA ILE A 23 -0.45 0.26 -3.56
C ILE A 23 1.02 0.63 -3.39
N LEU A 24 1.42 1.78 -3.93
CA LEU A 24 2.78 2.29 -3.73
C LEU A 24 3.03 2.57 -2.25
N GLU A 25 2.08 3.19 -1.58
CA GLU A 25 2.23 3.48 -0.16
C GLU A 25 2.41 2.20 0.66
N ASN A 26 1.66 1.15 0.33
CA ASN A 26 1.83 -0.14 1.00
C ASN A 26 3.25 -0.66 0.83
N TYR A 27 3.79 -0.55 -0.37
CA TYR A 27 5.16 -0.97 -0.64
C TYR A 27 6.16 -0.14 0.18
N LEU A 28 6.00 1.18 0.20
CA LEU A 28 6.90 2.05 0.94
C LEU A 28 6.81 1.81 2.45
N LEU A 29 5.62 1.53 2.96
CA LEU A 29 5.44 1.19 4.36
C LEU A 29 6.11 -0.14 4.70
N ALA A 30 6.00 -1.12 3.81
CA ALA A 30 6.66 -2.41 4.01
C ALA A 30 8.18 -2.24 4.05
N LEU A 31 8.71 -1.38 3.17
CA LEU A 31 10.14 -1.08 3.14
C LEU A 31 10.58 -0.39 4.43
N ALA A 32 9.82 0.61 4.87
CA ALA A 32 10.12 1.33 6.11
C ALA A 32 10.06 0.42 7.32
N GLY A 33 9.08 -0.48 7.35
CA GLY A 33 8.93 -1.42 8.46
C GLY A 33 10.11 -2.36 8.57
N LEU A 34 10.56 -2.90 7.44
CA LEU A 34 11.73 -3.79 7.44
C LEU A 34 12.98 -3.02 7.87
N ASP A 35 13.16 -1.82 7.34
CA ASP A 35 14.33 -1.01 7.65
C ASP A 35 14.36 -0.66 9.14
N GLN A 36 13.23 -0.25 9.69
CA GLN A 36 13.15 0.14 11.08
C GLN A 36 13.37 -1.04 12.03
N CYS A 37 12.95 -2.24 11.65
CA CYS A 37 12.99 -3.40 12.51
C CYS A 37 14.19 -4.32 12.26
N SER A 38 15.00 -4.03 11.26
CA SER A 38 16.01 -4.95 10.79
C SER A 38 17.04 -5.38 11.81
N GLN A 39 17.33 -4.53 12.80
CA GLN A 39 18.37 -4.84 13.77
C GLN A 39 17.84 -5.43 15.07
N SER A 40 16.58 -5.16 15.39
CA SER A 40 16.04 -5.56 16.68
C SER A 40 15.03 -6.70 16.61
N ALA A 41 14.54 -7.02 15.43
CA ALA A 41 13.51 -8.05 15.28
C ALA A 41 14.13 -9.45 15.27
N PRO A 42 13.42 -10.44 15.83
CA PRO A 42 13.84 -11.84 15.69
C PRO A 42 13.91 -12.23 14.21
N GLU A 43 14.73 -13.22 13.91
CA GLU A 43 14.93 -13.64 12.53
C GLU A 43 13.64 -14.06 11.84
N THR A 44 12.75 -14.75 12.57
CA THR A 44 11.48 -15.17 11.98
C THR A 44 10.62 -13.98 11.56
N VAL A 45 10.61 -12.93 12.37
CA VAL A 45 9.87 -11.71 12.05
C VAL A 45 10.52 -10.99 10.86
N ARG A 46 11.86 -10.91 10.85
CA ARG A 46 12.56 -10.28 9.74
C ARG A 46 12.31 -11.01 8.43
N SER A 47 12.29 -12.34 8.47
CA SER A 47 11.98 -13.13 7.28
C SER A 47 10.59 -12.83 6.75
N ARG A 48 9.61 -12.74 7.63
CA ARG A 48 8.25 -12.42 7.22
C ARG A 48 8.15 -11.01 6.65
N LEU A 49 8.86 -10.05 7.26
CA LEU A 49 8.90 -8.69 6.74
C LEU A 49 9.52 -8.64 5.36
N SER A 50 10.59 -9.42 5.12
CA SER A 50 11.22 -9.48 3.81
C SER A 50 10.33 -10.09 2.76
N VAL A 51 9.64 -11.18 3.09
CA VAL A 51 8.70 -11.82 2.16
C VAL A 51 7.56 -10.86 1.84
N ASN A 52 7.05 -10.18 2.87
CA ASN A 52 5.98 -9.22 2.66
C ASN A 52 6.41 -8.06 1.76
N LEU A 53 7.65 -7.59 1.95
CA LEU A 53 8.20 -6.52 1.11
C LEU A 53 8.27 -6.96 -0.35
N GLU A 54 8.73 -8.18 -0.61
CA GLU A 54 8.80 -8.69 -1.98
C GLU A 54 7.41 -8.75 -2.61
N ARG A 55 6.42 -9.20 -1.84
CA ARG A 55 5.05 -9.29 -2.33
C ARG A 55 4.45 -7.91 -2.60
N ALA A 56 4.73 -6.95 -1.72
CA ALA A 56 4.25 -5.59 -1.89
C ALA A 56 4.89 -4.92 -3.12
N GLU A 57 6.18 -5.16 -3.31
CA GLU A 57 6.89 -4.64 -4.47
C GLU A 57 6.33 -5.21 -5.77
N ARG A 58 6.04 -6.50 -5.78
CA ARG A 58 5.48 -7.15 -6.96
C ARG A 58 4.08 -6.61 -7.27
N ALA A 59 3.26 -6.40 -6.26
CA ALA A 59 1.94 -5.84 -6.46
C ALA A 59 2.02 -4.45 -7.09
N TYR A 60 2.94 -3.63 -6.61
CA TYR A 60 3.13 -2.31 -7.18
C TYR A 60 3.67 -2.39 -8.61
N ALA A 61 4.65 -3.26 -8.85
CA ALA A 61 5.22 -3.41 -10.19
C ALA A 61 4.17 -3.87 -11.19
N ASP A 62 3.33 -4.82 -10.80
CA ASP A 62 2.26 -5.30 -11.67
C ASP A 62 1.25 -4.19 -11.94
N ALA A 63 0.89 -3.42 -10.93
CA ALA A 63 -0.04 -2.31 -11.11
C ALA A 63 0.52 -1.28 -12.09
N ALA A 64 1.80 -0.95 -11.95
CA ALA A 64 2.42 0.04 -12.81
C ALA A 64 2.61 -0.46 -14.23
N ALA A 65 3.04 -1.72 -14.37
CA ALA A 65 3.33 -2.29 -15.68
C ALA A 65 2.09 -2.48 -16.54
N ASP A 66 0.98 -2.87 -15.92
CA ASP A 66 -0.25 -3.14 -16.66
C ASP A 66 -1.13 -1.92 -16.84
N GLY A 67 -0.66 -0.76 -16.41
CA GLY A 67 -1.46 0.45 -16.54
C GLY A 67 -2.71 0.41 -15.67
N LEU A 68 -2.66 -0.31 -14.57
CA LEU A 68 -3.79 -0.44 -13.66
C LEU A 68 -4.12 0.87 -12.95
N VAL A 69 -3.54 1.95 -13.41
CA VAL A 69 -3.93 3.29 -13.03
C VAL A 69 -5.42 3.51 -13.22
N ASP A 70 -6.01 2.71 -14.12
CA ASP A 70 -7.42 2.80 -14.39
C ASP A 70 -8.20 1.73 -13.61
N VAL A 71 -7.81 1.54 -12.38
CA VAL A 71 -8.59 0.70 -11.47
C VAL A 71 -9.99 1.28 -11.44
N SER A 72 -10.94 0.48 -11.82
CA SER A 72 -12.28 0.97 -12.08
C SER A 72 -12.98 1.42 -10.80
N VAL A 73 -14.03 2.18 -11.01
CA VAL A 73 -14.89 2.67 -9.93
C VAL A 73 -15.33 1.53 -9.01
N ASP A 74 -15.47 0.34 -9.57
CA ASP A 74 -15.89 -0.83 -8.78
C ASP A 74 -14.89 -1.22 -7.71
N MET A 75 -13.64 -0.76 -7.82
CA MET A 75 -12.60 -1.11 -6.86
C MET A 75 -12.40 -0.05 -5.79
N GLU A 76 -13.24 0.96 -5.76
CA GLU A 76 -13.07 2.05 -4.80
C GLU A 76 -13.18 1.58 -3.35
N ALA A 77 -14.07 0.63 -3.08
CA ALA A 77 -14.23 0.09 -1.73
C ALA A 77 -12.95 -0.61 -1.28
N GLU A 78 -12.36 -1.39 -2.17
CA GLU A 78 -11.13 -2.11 -1.87
C GLU A 78 -9.96 -1.15 -1.71
N LEU A 79 -9.89 -0.12 -2.54
CA LEU A 79 -8.88 0.91 -2.39
C LEU A 79 -9.05 1.66 -1.07
N GLY A 80 -10.30 1.96 -0.70
CA GLY A 80 -10.58 2.61 0.58
C GLY A 80 -10.12 1.78 1.76
N THR A 81 -10.32 0.46 1.67
CA THR A 81 -9.84 -0.46 2.71
C THR A 81 -8.32 -0.40 2.79
N LEU A 82 -7.63 -0.42 1.66
CA LEU A 82 -6.18 -0.35 1.64
C LEU A 82 -5.69 0.98 2.23
N VAL A 83 -6.33 2.08 1.92
CA VAL A 83 -5.98 3.38 2.48
C VAL A 83 -6.07 3.34 4.01
N ARG A 84 -7.14 2.74 4.54
CA ARG A 84 -7.30 2.64 6.00
C ARG A 84 -6.23 1.77 6.64
N VAL A 85 -5.91 0.64 6.01
CA VAL A 85 -4.87 -0.25 6.52
C VAL A 85 -3.51 0.44 6.49
N ASN A 86 -3.22 1.14 5.40
CA ASN A 86 -1.97 1.90 5.28
C ASN A 86 -1.88 2.98 6.37
N ALA A 87 -2.97 3.66 6.66
CA ALA A 87 -2.99 4.67 7.71
C ALA A 87 -2.70 4.04 9.07
N GLN A 88 -3.23 2.86 9.33
CA GLN A 88 -2.96 2.14 10.55
C GLN A 88 -1.48 1.76 10.66
N SER A 89 -0.90 1.22 9.60
CA SER A 89 0.52 0.87 9.57
C SER A 89 1.40 2.09 9.79
N ARG A 90 1.04 3.20 9.19
CA ARG A 90 1.80 4.44 9.34
C ARG A 90 1.77 4.92 10.78
N ARG A 91 0.61 4.86 11.42
CA ARG A 91 0.49 5.25 12.84
C ARG A 91 1.34 4.35 13.73
N ARG A 92 1.35 3.05 13.46
CA ARG A 92 2.14 2.12 14.27
C ARG A 92 3.64 2.36 14.10
N LEU A 93 4.07 2.68 12.89
CA LEU A 93 5.47 3.04 12.66
C LEU A 93 5.87 4.26 13.49
N HIS A 94 5.02 5.28 13.49
CA HIS A 94 5.31 6.50 14.22
C HIS A 94 5.31 6.32 15.73
N ARG A 95 4.45 5.48 16.24
CA ARG A 95 4.31 5.29 17.67
C ARG A 95 5.30 4.30 18.26
N GLY A 96 6.07 3.62 17.42
CA GLY A 96 6.96 2.59 17.91
C GLY A 96 6.19 1.40 18.46
N ALA A 97 5.09 1.05 17.83
CA ALA A 97 4.28 -0.07 18.27
C ALA A 97 5.04 -1.39 18.15
N SER A 98 4.47 -2.43 18.75
CA SER A 98 5.02 -3.77 18.70
C SER A 98 5.32 -4.18 17.25
N ILE A 99 6.50 -4.72 17.03
CA ILE A 99 6.92 -5.20 15.71
C ILE A 99 5.94 -6.23 15.18
N THR A 100 5.43 -7.09 16.03
CA THR A 100 4.47 -8.12 15.64
C THR A 100 3.17 -7.50 15.14
N ASP A 101 2.67 -6.48 15.84
CA ASP A 101 1.44 -5.80 15.43
C ASP A 101 1.64 -5.07 14.10
N LEU A 102 2.79 -4.43 13.94
CA LEU A 102 3.12 -3.75 12.69
C LEU A 102 3.19 -4.75 11.55
N LEU A 103 3.82 -5.90 11.76
CA LEU A 103 3.92 -6.93 10.74
C LEU A 103 2.55 -7.40 10.27
N VAL A 104 1.63 -7.63 11.22
CA VAL A 104 0.27 -8.05 10.87
C VAL A 104 -0.41 -7.00 9.98
N ASP A 105 -0.30 -5.73 10.36
CA ASP A 105 -0.90 -4.65 9.58
C ASP A 105 -0.28 -4.55 8.18
N LEU A 106 1.04 -4.69 8.10
CA LEU A 106 1.73 -4.63 6.81
C LEU A 106 1.31 -5.80 5.91
N GLU A 107 1.17 -6.99 6.50
CA GLU A 107 0.71 -8.14 5.73
C GLU A 107 -0.72 -7.99 5.25
N GLN A 108 -1.58 -7.40 6.07
CA GLN A 108 -2.95 -7.12 5.65
C GLN A 108 -2.99 -6.14 4.48
N GLY A 109 -2.16 -5.10 4.53
CA GLY A 109 -2.08 -4.14 3.45
C GLY A 109 -1.61 -4.80 2.16
N THR A 110 -0.60 -5.64 2.24
CA THR A 110 -0.07 -6.34 1.06
C THR A 110 -1.10 -7.30 0.49
N GLU A 111 -1.83 -8.01 1.35
CA GLU A 111 -2.88 -8.90 0.89
C GLU A 111 -3.98 -8.13 0.16
N GLN A 112 -4.37 -6.99 0.71
CA GLN A 112 -5.38 -6.15 0.08
C GLN A 112 -4.89 -5.60 -1.26
N ALA A 113 -3.63 -5.16 -1.32
CA ALA A 113 -3.05 -4.66 -2.56
C ALA A 113 -3.03 -5.75 -3.63
N ASN A 114 -2.66 -6.97 -3.26
CA ASN A 114 -2.64 -8.09 -4.20
C ASN A 114 -4.03 -8.42 -4.71
N ARG A 115 -5.05 -8.34 -3.86
CA ARG A 115 -6.42 -8.57 -4.30
C ARG A 115 -6.87 -7.57 -5.34
N ILE A 116 -6.52 -6.31 -5.13
CA ILE A 116 -6.88 -5.25 -6.06
C ILE A 116 -6.20 -5.48 -7.41
N VAL A 117 -4.91 -5.77 -7.39
CA VAL A 117 -4.15 -5.99 -8.62
C VAL A 117 -4.68 -7.21 -9.37
N ARG A 118 -4.91 -8.29 -8.65
CA ARG A 118 -5.39 -9.53 -9.26
C ARG A 118 -6.77 -9.35 -9.90
N ALA A 119 -7.66 -8.66 -9.22
CA ALA A 119 -8.98 -8.40 -9.76
C ALA A 119 -8.92 -7.52 -11.01
N ALA A 120 -8.05 -6.51 -10.99
CA ALA A 120 -7.89 -5.62 -12.14
C ALA A 120 -7.31 -6.37 -13.35
N VAL A 121 -6.33 -7.24 -13.12
CA VAL A 121 -5.75 -8.04 -14.19
C VAL A 121 -6.78 -8.97 -14.79
N LEU A 122 -7.57 -9.64 -13.95
CA LEU A 122 -8.62 -10.53 -14.44
C LEU A 122 -9.65 -9.80 -15.30
N ARG A 123 -9.95 -8.56 -14.96
CA ARG A 123 -10.87 -7.77 -15.78
C ARG A 123 -10.29 -7.46 -17.14
N GLN A 124 -9.02 -7.12 -17.20
CA GLN A 124 -8.38 -6.83 -18.47
C GLN A 124 -8.35 -8.06 -19.36
N GLU A 125 -8.15 -9.23 -18.78
CA GLU A 125 -8.13 -10.47 -19.55
C GLU A 125 -9.48 -10.83 -20.13
N ARG A 126 -10.57 -10.35 -19.52
CA ARG A 126 -11.90 -10.63 -20.00
C ARG A 126 -12.34 -9.72 -21.14
N ARG A 127 -11.58 -8.69 -21.40
CA ARG A 127 -11.88 -7.82 -22.51
C ARG A 127 -11.25 -8.36 -23.78
#